data_8bc13155a97cdbbba570f8f528010ff6
#
_entry.id   8bc13155a97cdbbba570f8f528010ff6
#
_cell.length_a   1.000
_cell.length_b   1.000
_cell.length_c   1.000
_cell.angle_alpha   90.00
_cell.angle_beta   90.00
_cell.angle_gamma   90.00
#
_symmetry.space_group_name_H-M   'P 1'
#
loop_
_entity.id
_entity.type
_entity.pdbx_description
1 polymer ?
#
loop_
_entity_poly.entity_id
_entity_poly.type
_entity_poly.pdbx_seq_one_letter_code
_entity_poly.pdbx_strand_id
1 'polypeptide(L)'
;LNPKEKDALPVLNAIIGELIGKAKKNETCVYCVPAKPIDQTREVSYHEDVLKQIIETYGYNVKVIEESVALAYEGLVDNELTGIAISMGAGMCNVCVMYQGMSSLSFSVARGGDWIDKNVASDCGCSIAKVIAVKENSQNLDLTKSAINDIYQEGSDEYNIINAIRSYYGALVNYLLTNLANQFNNAESVPNFPDSIPIVFGGGTSLVKGFMEVVGEQFNQDEFPIKVKEFTLVEDAHTAVARGCLSEAQLIEEEEGEVNEEST
;
A
#
# COMPACT_ATOMS: atom_id res chain seq x y z
N LEU A 1 -7.60 4.45 15.16
CA LEU A 1 -8.57 4.67 16.24
C LEU A 1 -7.85 5.22 17.47
N ASN A 2 -8.35 6.31 18.01
CA ASN A 2 -7.85 6.86 19.27
C ASN A 2 -8.74 6.37 20.41
N PRO A 3 -8.24 5.56 21.39
CA PRO A 3 -9.06 5.04 22.49
C PRO A 3 -9.73 6.12 23.35
N LYS A 4 -9.29 7.38 23.24
CA LYS A 4 -9.84 8.51 23.96
C LYS A 4 -11.06 9.15 23.28
N GLU A 5 -11.34 8.80 22.03
CA GLU A 5 -12.48 9.31 21.26
C GLU A 5 -13.70 8.43 21.50
N LYS A 6 -14.62 8.89 22.36
CA LYS A 6 -15.79 8.11 22.78
C LYS A 6 -16.71 7.73 21.62
N ASP A 7 -16.75 8.52 20.55
CA ASP A 7 -17.65 8.30 19.42
C ASP A 7 -16.99 7.54 18.26
N ALA A 8 -15.69 7.25 18.34
CA ALA A 8 -14.96 6.61 17.26
C ALA A 8 -15.49 5.20 16.91
N LEU A 9 -15.75 4.38 17.93
CA LEU A 9 -16.26 3.02 17.74
C LEU A 9 -17.71 3.00 17.20
N PRO A 10 -18.68 3.77 17.73
CA PRO A 10 -20.02 3.84 17.16
C PRO A 10 -20.02 4.30 15.69
N VAL A 11 -19.23 5.31 15.36
CA VAL A 11 -19.12 5.83 13.98
C VAL A 11 -18.51 4.77 13.05
N LEU A 12 -17.42 4.13 13.48
CA LEU A 12 -16.78 3.05 12.70
C LEU A 12 -17.74 1.88 12.45
N ASN A 13 -18.45 1.44 13.50
CA ASN A 13 -19.44 0.38 13.39
C ASN A 13 -20.58 0.74 12.42
N ALA A 14 -21.07 1.98 12.45
CA ALA A 14 -22.09 2.44 11.51
C ALA A 14 -21.57 2.44 10.06
N ILE A 15 -20.34 2.94 9.82
CA ILE A 15 -19.73 2.95 8.48
C ILE A 15 -19.56 1.52 7.95
N ILE A 16 -19.01 0.63 8.76
CA ILE A 16 -18.82 -0.78 8.37
C ILE A 16 -20.17 -1.42 8.05
N GLY A 17 -21.16 -1.23 8.92
CA GLY A 17 -22.49 -1.80 8.72
C GLY A 17 -23.18 -1.36 7.44
N GLU A 18 -23.01 -0.08 7.06
CA GLU A 18 -23.54 0.44 5.78
C GLU A 18 -22.78 -0.13 4.56
N LEU A 19 -21.48 -0.42 4.71
CA LEU A 19 -20.66 -0.93 3.62
C LEU A 19 -20.90 -2.41 3.34
N ILE A 20 -20.92 -3.25 4.40
CA ILE A 20 -20.96 -4.71 4.22
C ILE A 20 -22.34 -5.32 4.46
N GLY A 21 -23.22 -4.65 5.23
CA GLY A 21 -24.52 -5.16 5.61
C GLY A 21 -24.42 -6.41 6.50
N LYS A 22 -25.50 -7.20 6.55
CA LYS A 22 -25.53 -8.47 7.29
C LYS A 22 -25.11 -9.61 6.38
N ALA A 23 -24.26 -10.47 6.91
CA ALA A 23 -23.84 -11.69 6.22
C ALA A 23 -25.02 -12.61 5.93
N LYS A 24 -24.98 -13.26 4.78
CA LYS A 24 -25.73 -14.49 4.54
C LYS A 24 -25.03 -15.66 5.26
N LYS A 25 -25.65 -16.82 5.21
CA LYS A 25 -25.11 -18.01 5.91
C LYS A 25 -23.73 -18.36 5.35
N ASN A 26 -22.75 -18.44 6.22
CA ASN A 26 -21.35 -18.81 5.94
C ASN A 26 -20.58 -17.87 4.99
N GLU A 27 -20.95 -16.60 4.88
CA GLU A 27 -20.15 -15.63 4.14
C GLU A 27 -18.85 -15.28 4.89
N THR A 28 -17.76 -15.20 4.13
CA THR A 28 -16.45 -14.78 4.62
C THR A 28 -16.21 -13.31 4.30
N CYS A 29 -15.74 -12.57 5.28
CA CYS A 29 -15.27 -11.19 5.11
C CYS A 29 -13.77 -11.13 5.39
N VAL A 30 -12.99 -10.80 4.38
CA VAL A 30 -11.58 -10.52 4.53
C VAL A 30 -11.37 -9.02 4.64
N TYR A 31 -10.62 -8.58 5.63
CA TYR A 31 -10.19 -7.20 5.78
C TYR A 31 -8.68 -7.12 5.93
N CYS A 32 -8.10 -5.95 5.69
CA CYS A 32 -6.66 -5.79 5.79
C CYS A 32 -6.24 -4.82 6.90
N VAL A 33 -5.04 -5.05 7.39
CA VAL A 33 -4.33 -4.18 8.32
C VAL A 33 -2.92 -3.90 7.79
N PRO A 34 -2.27 -2.80 8.21
CA PRO A 34 -0.87 -2.60 7.87
C PRO A 34 0.02 -3.72 8.41
N ALA A 35 1.07 -4.07 7.70
CA ALA A 35 2.14 -4.89 8.23
C ALA A 35 2.85 -4.17 9.39
N LYS A 36 3.66 -4.91 10.17
CA LYS A 36 4.41 -4.33 11.28
C LYS A 36 5.39 -3.27 10.79
N PRO A 37 5.35 -2.03 11.33
CA PRO A 37 6.29 -1.00 10.96
C PRO A 37 7.70 -1.28 11.48
N ILE A 38 8.72 -1.05 10.65
CA ILE A 38 10.12 -1.26 11.00
C ILE A 38 10.78 0.00 11.59
N ASP A 39 10.16 1.15 11.43
CA ASP A 39 10.67 2.46 11.83
C ASP A 39 9.86 3.13 12.96
N GLN A 40 8.88 2.43 13.51
CA GLN A 40 8.09 2.87 14.67
C GLN A 40 7.68 1.70 15.57
N THR A 41 7.41 2.00 16.83
CA THR A 41 6.94 1.00 17.83
C THR A 41 5.41 0.95 17.96
N ARG A 42 4.66 1.20 16.88
CA ARG A 42 3.20 1.13 16.91
C ARG A 42 2.72 -0.31 16.90
N GLU A 43 1.82 -0.64 17.82
CA GLU A 43 1.10 -1.91 17.79
C GLU A 43 -0.11 -1.78 16.85
N VAL A 44 -0.21 -2.69 15.91
CA VAL A 44 -1.31 -2.76 14.93
C VAL A 44 -2.47 -3.59 15.48
N SER A 45 -2.19 -4.49 16.43
CA SER A 45 -3.12 -5.46 17.02
C SER A 45 -4.44 -4.86 17.52
N TYR A 46 -4.41 -3.68 18.14
CA TYR A 46 -5.65 -3.04 18.61
C TYR A 46 -6.64 -2.72 17.48
N HIS A 47 -6.14 -2.28 16.33
CA HIS A 47 -7.00 -1.98 15.17
C HIS A 47 -7.57 -3.26 14.55
N GLU A 48 -6.75 -4.30 14.50
CA GLU A 48 -7.13 -5.63 14.04
C GLU A 48 -8.28 -6.19 14.87
N ASP A 49 -8.11 -6.25 16.21
CA ASP A 49 -9.12 -6.78 17.13
C ASP A 49 -10.46 -6.02 17.05
N VAL A 50 -10.40 -4.69 16.96
CA VAL A 50 -11.61 -3.85 16.90
C VAL A 50 -12.37 -4.08 15.59
N LEU A 51 -11.68 -4.12 14.45
CA LEU A 51 -12.32 -4.37 13.16
C LEU A 51 -12.93 -5.76 13.11
N LYS A 52 -12.19 -6.78 13.58
CA LYS A 52 -12.67 -8.15 13.66
C LYS A 52 -13.98 -8.23 14.46
N GLN A 53 -13.98 -7.70 15.69
CA GLN A 53 -15.17 -7.72 16.55
C GLN A 53 -16.38 -7.03 15.89
N ILE A 54 -16.19 -5.89 15.24
CA ILE A 54 -17.26 -5.20 14.55
C ILE A 54 -17.81 -6.06 13.41
N ILE A 55 -16.97 -6.61 12.53
CA ILE A 55 -17.41 -7.40 11.37
C ILE A 55 -18.12 -8.67 11.80
N GLU A 56 -17.63 -9.35 12.86
CA GLU A 56 -18.29 -10.52 13.46
C GLU A 56 -19.72 -10.23 13.95
N THR A 57 -20.01 -8.99 14.42
CA THR A 57 -21.38 -8.62 14.82
C THR A 57 -22.38 -8.61 13.67
N TYR A 58 -21.91 -8.51 12.43
CA TYR A 58 -22.72 -8.61 11.22
C TYR A 58 -22.90 -10.04 10.70
N GLY A 59 -22.27 -11.02 11.37
CA GLY A 59 -22.48 -12.45 11.11
C GLY A 59 -21.49 -13.09 10.13
N TYR A 60 -20.43 -12.40 9.76
CA TYR A 60 -19.39 -12.92 8.86
C TYR A 60 -18.40 -13.84 9.58
N ASN A 61 -17.90 -14.84 8.86
CA ASN A 61 -16.61 -15.44 9.16
C ASN A 61 -15.52 -14.44 8.81
N VAL A 62 -14.58 -14.17 9.72
CA VAL A 62 -13.65 -13.05 9.55
C VAL A 62 -12.22 -13.54 9.41
N LYS A 63 -11.53 -13.08 8.36
CA LYS A 63 -10.10 -13.27 8.18
C LYS A 63 -9.40 -11.93 8.00
N VAL A 64 -8.22 -11.79 8.59
CA VAL A 64 -7.34 -10.63 8.40
C VAL A 64 -6.16 -11.01 7.52
N ILE A 65 -5.77 -10.09 6.64
CA ILE A 65 -4.53 -10.17 5.87
C ILE A 65 -3.80 -8.83 5.94
N GLU A 66 -2.54 -8.78 5.54
CA GLU A 66 -1.81 -7.53 5.45
C GLU A 66 -2.18 -6.78 4.16
N GLU A 67 -2.19 -5.44 4.21
CA GLU A 67 -2.58 -4.58 3.09
C GLU A 67 -1.75 -4.83 1.83
N SER A 68 -0.44 -5.05 1.98
CA SER A 68 0.45 -5.38 0.86
C SER A 68 0.22 -6.78 0.29
N VAL A 69 -0.24 -7.73 1.11
CA VAL A 69 -0.63 -9.08 0.65
C VAL A 69 -1.92 -8.99 -0.17
N ALA A 70 -2.90 -8.21 0.29
CA ALA A 70 -4.10 -7.95 -0.50
C ALA A 70 -3.76 -7.32 -1.86
N LEU A 71 -2.86 -6.33 -1.87
CA LEU A 71 -2.39 -5.72 -3.13
C LEU A 71 -1.69 -6.75 -4.03
N ALA A 72 -0.92 -7.68 -3.47
CA ALA A 72 -0.25 -8.74 -4.22
C ALA A 72 -1.24 -9.69 -4.90
N TYR A 73 -2.32 -10.06 -4.23
CA TYR A 73 -3.40 -10.87 -4.83
C TYR A 73 -4.08 -10.21 -6.03
N GLU A 74 -4.06 -8.89 -6.11
CA GLU A 74 -4.58 -8.15 -7.27
C GLU A 74 -3.51 -7.93 -8.35
N GLY A 75 -2.33 -7.49 -7.94
CA GLY A 75 -1.30 -7.00 -8.86
C GLY A 75 -0.34 -8.06 -9.40
N LEU A 76 -0.29 -9.26 -8.83
CA LEU A 76 0.66 -10.32 -9.19
C LEU A 76 0.01 -11.58 -9.77
N VAL A 77 -1.28 -11.55 -10.10
CA VAL A 77 -2.01 -12.71 -10.65
C VAL A 77 -1.33 -13.26 -11.90
N ASP A 78 -0.97 -12.40 -12.84
CA ASP A 78 -0.31 -12.77 -14.10
C ASP A 78 1.13 -13.31 -13.90
N ASN A 79 1.67 -13.19 -12.70
CA ASN A 79 3.00 -13.65 -12.33
C ASN A 79 2.95 -14.82 -11.32
N GLU A 80 1.88 -15.61 -11.33
CA GLU A 80 1.67 -16.74 -10.42
C GLU A 80 1.85 -16.33 -8.95
N LEU A 81 1.35 -15.14 -8.59
CA LEU A 81 1.50 -14.54 -7.27
C LEU A 81 2.96 -14.53 -6.78
N THR A 82 3.91 -14.26 -7.69
CA THR A 82 5.35 -14.16 -7.40
C THR A 82 5.85 -12.78 -7.78
N GLY A 83 6.36 -12.02 -6.81
CA GLY A 83 6.84 -10.66 -7.00
C GLY A 83 6.84 -9.86 -5.70
N ILE A 84 6.94 -8.55 -5.83
CA ILE A 84 6.91 -7.61 -4.72
C ILE A 84 5.72 -6.67 -4.89
N ALA A 85 4.91 -6.51 -3.84
CA ALA A 85 3.82 -5.54 -3.82
C ALA A 85 4.10 -4.44 -2.81
N ILE A 86 3.91 -3.19 -3.23
CA ILE A 86 4.13 -1.98 -2.42
C ILE A 86 2.87 -1.13 -2.44
N SER A 87 2.13 -1.12 -1.33
CA SER A 87 0.98 -0.23 -1.15
C SER A 87 1.44 1.09 -0.54
N MET A 88 1.20 2.20 -1.23
CA MET A 88 1.61 3.54 -0.83
C MET A 88 0.40 4.36 -0.38
N GLY A 89 0.15 4.36 0.92
CA GLY A 89 -0.92 5.13 1.56
C GLY A 89 -0.51 6.55 1.96
N ALA A 90 -1.42 7.28 2.58
CA ALA A 90 -1.14 8.61 3.13
C ALA A 90 -0.21 8.54 4.35
N GLY A 91 -0.51 7.69 5.32
CA GLY A 91 0.25 7.58 6.57
C GLY A 91 1.38 6.58 6.57
N MET A 92 1.29 5.53 5.74
CA MET A 92 2.21 4.40 5.74
C MET A 92 2.39 3.84 4.32
N CYS A 93 3.53 3.18 4.10
CA CYS A 93 3.72 2.30 2.96
C CYS A 93 3.92 0.88 3.46
N ASN A 94 3.24 -0.07 2.83
CA ASN A 94 3.28 -1.49 3.16
C ASN A 94 3.97 -2.25 2.03
N VAL A 95 4.83 -3.18 2.37
CA VAL A 95 5.64 -3.97 1.43
C VAL A 95 5.45 -5.46 1.72
N CYS A 96 5.28 -6.25 0.68
CA CYS A 96 5.29 -7.70 0.80
C CYS A 96 6.07 -8.31 -0.36
N VAL A 97 6.81 -9.38 -0.06
CA VAL A 97 7.48 -10.24 -1.02
C VAL A 97 6.70 -11.55 -1.09
N MET A 98 6.09 -11.81 -2.24
CA MET A 98 5.29 -13.00 -2.51
C MET A 98 6.09 -14.01 -3.32
N TYR A 99 5.92 -15.28 -3.01
CA TYR A 99 6.43 -16.39 -3.80
C TYR A 99 5.37 -17.49 -3.89
N GLN A 100 4.87 -17.74 -5.10
CA GLN A 100 3.85 -18.76 -5.38
C GLN A 100 2.65 -18.67 -4.41
N GLY A 101 2.10 -17.47 -4.24
CA GLY A 101 0.95 -17.21 -3.39
C GLY A 101 1.23 -17.10 -1.88
N MET A 102 2.47 -17.35 -1.44
CA MET A 102 2.85 -17.24 -0.03
C MET A 102 3.64 -15.97 0.24
N SER A 103 3.25 -15.21 1.26
CA SER A 103 4.03 -14.09 1.76
C SER A 103 5.26 -14.60 2.50
N SER A 104 6.45 -14.28 1.98
CA SER A 104 7.73 -14.70 2.57
C SER A 104 8.38 -13.60 3.42
N LEU A 105 8.05 -12.35 3.14
CA LEU A 105 8.53 -11.19 3.87
C LEU A 105 7.48 -10.09 3.78
N SER A 106 7.13 -9.48 4.91
CA SER A 106 6.29 -8.30 4.93
C SER A 106 6.74 -7.30 6.00
N PHE A 107 6.57 -6.03 5.72
CA PHE A 107 6.83 -4.94 6.66
C PHE A 107 6.12 -3.68 6.19
N SER A 108 6.04 -2.69 7.08
CA SER A 108 5.63 -1.34 6.70
C SER A 108 6.63 -0.30 7.17
N VAL A 109 6.52 0.90 6.61
CA VAL A 109 7.20 2.10 7.06
C VAL A 109 6.17 3.18 7.37
N ALA A 110 6.36 3.91 8.45
CA ALA A 110 5.45 4.96 8.89
C ALA A 110 5.71 6.29 8.14
N ARG A 111 5.91 6.18 6.83
CA ARG A 111 6.06 7.27 5.88
C ARG A 111 5.15 7.01 4.69
N GLY A 112 4.46 8.04 4.25
CA GLY A 112 3.57 8.00 3.09
C GLY A 112 3.32 9.41 2.56
N GLY A 113 2.17 9.66 1.95
CA GLY A 113 1.81 10.96 1.38
C GLY A 113 1.85 12.10 2.37
N ASP A 114 1.41 11.88 3.62
CA ASP A 114 1.44 12.89 4.70
C ASP A 114 2.87 13.27 5.09
N TRP A 115 3.81 12.34 5.01
CA TRP A 115 5.22 12.62 5.27
C TRP A 115 5.80 13.53 4.19
N ILE A 116 5.45 13.29 2.92
CA ILE A 116 5.81 14.18 1.80
C ILE A 116 5.26 15.59 2.07
N ASP A 117 3.96 15.71 2.34
CA ASP A 117 3.28 16.99 2.52
C ASP A 117 3.88 17.82 3.64
N LYS A 118 4.19 17.20 4.77
CA LYS A 118 4.81 17.87 5.92
C LYS A 118 6.21 18.40 5.63
N ASN A 119 7.04 17.60 4.95
CA ASN A 119 8.40 17.99 4.65
C ASN A 119 8.45 19.07 3.57
N VAL A 120 7.65 18.96 2.52
CA VAL A 120 7.53 20.01 1.49
C VAL A 120 7.05 21.32 2.10
N ALA A 121 6.03 21.28 2.95
CA ALA A 121 5.53 22.49 3.63
C ALA A 121 6.60 23.16 4.48
N SER A 122 7.41 22.36 5.20
CA SER A 122 8.53 22.86 6.00
C SER A 122 9.60 23.52 5.14
N ASP A 123 10.03 22.85 4.07
CA ASP A 123 11.13 23.33 3.21
C ASP A 123 10.73 24.55 2.39
N CYS A 124 9.49 24.60 1.91
CA CYS A 124 8.98 25.73 1.13
C CYS A 124 8.44 26.88 2.00
N GLY A 125 8.43 26.73 3.33
CA GLY A 125 7.90 27.75 4.26
C GLY A 125 6.41 28.04 4.04
N CYS A 126 5.61 27.05 3.66
CA CYS A 126 4.19 27.18 3.38
C CYS A 126 3.34 26.27 4.26
N SER A 127 2.01 26.40 4.18
CA SER A 127 1.13 25.51 4.92
C SER A 127 1.00 24.13 4.26
N ILE A 128 0.78 23.07 5.05
CA ILE A 128 0.50 21.73 4.55
C ILE A 128 -0.73 21.75 3.62
N ALA A 129 -1.76 22.53 3.95
CA ALA A 129 -2.93 22.69 3.11
C ALA A 129 -2.61 23.23 1.70
N LYS A 130 -1.62 24.14 1.57
CA LYS A 130 -1.15 24.62 0.27
C LYS A 130 -0.48 23.49 -0.54
N VAL A 131 0.33 22.66 0.10
CA VAL A 131 0.98 21.50 -0.55
C VAL A 131 -0.06 20.50 -1.01
N ILE A 132 -1.01 20.13 -0.14
CA ILE A 132 -2.12 19.21 -0.49
C ILE A 132 -2.93 19.76 -1.66
N ALA A 133 -3.27 21.06 -1.65
CA ALA A 133 -4.00 21.69 -2.74
C ALA A 133 -3.23 21.64 -4.07
N VAL A 134 -1.91 21.81 -4.07
CA VAL A 134 -1.07 21.67 -5.26
C VAL A 134 -1.05 20.20 -5.72
N LYS A 135 -0.92 19.26 -4.80
CA LYS A 135 -0.82 17.82 -5.10
C LYS A 135 -2.15 17.23 -5.63
N GLU A 136 -3.28 17.62 -5.04
CA GLU A 136 -4.58 17.02 -5.34
C GLU A 136 -5.41 17.79 -6.37
N ASN A 137 -5.30 19.13 -6.39
CA ASN A 137 -6.12 19.99 -7.24
C ASN A 137 -5.44 20.42 -8.55
N SER A 138 -4.14 20.15 -8.71
CA SER A 138 -3.49 20.46 -9.96
C SER A 138 -3.83 19.37 -10.98
N GLN A 139 -4.75 19.65 -11.90
CA GLN A 139 -5.07 18.78 -13.04
C GLN A 139 -3.82 18.46 -13.90
N ASN A 140 -2.71 19.13 -13.64
CA ASN A 140 -1.46 19.04 -14.39
C ASN A 140 -0.28 18.61 -13.53
N LEU A 141 -0.47 18.15 -12.31
CA LEU A 141 0.66 17.66 -11.51
C LEU A 141 1.29 16.45 -12.21
N ASP A 142 2.45 16.69 -12.77
CA ASP A 142 3.28 15.70 -13.43
C ASP A 142 4.68 15.80 -12.84
N LEU A 143 5.15 14.74 -12.20
CA LEU A 143 6.45 14.69 -11.54
C LEU A 143 7.60 14.43 -12.53
N THR A 144 7.34 14.32 -13.83
CA THR A 144 8.44 14.23 -14.80
C THR A 144 9.22 15.54 -14.86
N LYS A 145 10.54 15.45 -15.00
CA LYS A 145 11.39 16.66 -15.06
C LYS A 145 11.04 17.57 -16.22
N SER A 146 10.69 16.97 -17.37
CA SER A 146 10.30 17.73 -18.55
C SER A 146 9.03 18.54 -18.30
N ALA A 147 7.98 17.91 -17.76
CA ALA A 147 6.71 18.57 -17.48
C ALA A 147 6.86 19.71 -16.47
N ILE A 148 7.66 19.52 -15.41
CA ILE A 148 7.90 20.58 -14.42
C ILE A 148 8.53 21.81 -15.06
N ASN A 149 9.55 21.62 -15.91
CA ASN A 149 10.24 22.71 -16.58
C ASN A 149 9.40 23.39 -17.66
N ASP A 150 8.50 22.64 -18.31
CA ASP A 150 7.67 23.17 -19.40
C ASP A 150 6.43 23.93 -18.90
N ILE A 151 5.89 23.51 -17.75
CA ILE A 151 4.61 24.03 -17.22
C ILE A 151 4.83 25.19 -16.24
N TYR A 152 5.86 25.12 -15.40
CA TYR A 152 6.06 26.04 -14.30
C TYR A 152 7.24 26.97 -14.53
N GLN A 153 7.04 28.25 -14.20
CA GLN A 153 8.12 29.25 -14.31
C GLN A 153 9.16 29.00 -13.22
N GLU A 154 10.40 28.79 -13.61
CA GLU A 154 11.53 28.64 -12.70
C GLU A 154 11.60 29.78 -11.66
N GLY A 155 11.73 29.42 -10.38
CA GLY A 155 11.77 30.35 -9.27
C GLY A 155 10.40 30.82 -8.76
N SER A 156 9.29 30.40 -9.38
CA SER A 156 7.96 30.65 -8.81
C SER A 156 7.70 29.78 -7.58
N ASP A 157 6.79 30.21 -6.69
CA ASP A 157 6.38 29.40 -5.53
C ASP A 157 5.88 28.02 -5.92
N GLU A 158 5.09 27.94 -7.00
CA GLU A 158 4.54 26.66 -7.49
C GLU A 158 5.64 25.75 -8.01
N TYR A 159 6.57 26.28 -8.81
CA TYR A 159 7.75 25.56 -9.28
C TYR A 159 8.55 24.97 -8.10
N ASN A 160 8.80 25.78 -7.06
CA ASN A 160 9.56 25.34 -5.89
C ASN A 160 8.81 24.23 -5.11
N ILE A 161 7.49 24.38 -4.92
CA ILE A 161 6.66 23.37 -4.24
C ILE A 161 6.67 22.06 -5.02
N ILE A 162 6.49 22.08 -6.36
CA ILE A 162 6.42 20.86 -7.17
C ILE A 162 7.76 20.15 -7.23
N ASN A 163 8.87 20.89 -7.36
CA ASN A 163 10.19 20.29 -7.26
C ASN A 163 10.47 19.67 -5.90
N ALA A 164 10.03 20.31 -4.82
CA ALA A 164 10.11 19.76 -3.48
C ALA A 164 9.24 18.47 -3.37
N ILE A 165 8.00 18.48 -3.87
CA ILE A 165 7.15 17.27 -3.94
C ILE A 165 7.89 16.15 -4.65
N ARG A 166 8.42 16.39 -5.85
CA ARG A 166 9.18 15.38 -6.61
C ARG A 166 10.38 14.85 -5.83
N SER A 167 11.12 15.73 -5.19
CA SER A 167 12.30 15.35 -4.39
C SER A 167 11.92 14.46 -3.21
N TYR A 168 10.82 14.76 -2.52
CA TYR A 168 10.34 13.94 -1.40
C TYR A 168 9.70 12.63 -1.85
N TYR A 169 9.09 12.57 -3.03
CA TYR A 169 8.72 11.29 -3.64
C TYR A 169 9.97 10.42 -3.90
N GLY A 170 11.02 11.00 -4.47
CA GLY A 170 12.30 10.30 -4.66
C GLY A 170 12.88 9.80 -3.34
N ALA A 171 12.89 10.63 -2.31
CA ALA A 171 13.38 10.26 -0.98
C ALA A 171 12.55 9.13 -0.36
N LEU A 172 11.23 9.14 -0.52
CA LEU A 172 10.34 8.07 -0.03
C LEU A 172 10.59 6.76 -0.77
N VAL A 173 10.68 6.79 -2.10
CA VAL A 173 10.96 5.60 -2.93
C VAL A 173 12.33 5.03 -2.58
N ASN A 174 13.37 5.86 -2.50
CA ASN A 174 14.70 5.41 -2.11
C ASN A 174 14.70 4.78 -0.72
N TYR A 175 14.00 5.37 0.25
CA TYR A 175 13.85 4.84 1.59
C TYR A 175 13.17 3.46 1.58
N LEU A 176 12.12 3.28 0.80
CA LEU A 176 11.41 1.99 0.65
C LEU A 176 12.30 0.92 0.03
N LEU A 177 12.96 1.22 -1.09
CA LEU A 177 13.83 0.26 -1.79
C LEU A 177 15.04 -0.13 -0.94
N THR A 178 15.64 0.83 -0.23
CA THR A 178 16.77 0.57 0.68
C THR A 178 16.34 -0.33 1.85
N ASN A 179 15.18 -0.05 2.46
CA ASN A 179 14.69 -0.90 3.54
C ASN A 179 14.29 -2.28 3.05
N LEU A 180 13.68 -2.39 1.86
CA LEU A 180 13.36 -3.69 1.25
C LEU A 180 14.63 -4.52 1.03
N ALA A 181 15.69 -3.93 0.47
CA ALA A 181 16.98 -4.60 0.28
C ALA A 181 17.57 -5.04 1.62
N ASN A 182 17.52 -4.20 2.65
CA ASN A 182 18.02 -4.52 3.98
C ASN A 182 17.22 -5.65 4.64
N GLN A 183 15.88 -5.59 4.59
CA GLN A 183 15.02 -6.64 5.14
C GLN A 183 15.27 -7.97 4.43
N PHE A 184 15.41 -7.93 3.10
CA PHE A 184 15.71 -9.12 2.30
C PHE A 184 17.04 -9.76 2.68
N ASN A 185 18.09 -8.95 2.82
CA ASN A 185 19.43 -9.45 3.19
C ASN A 185 19.50 -9.98 4.62
N ASN A 186 18.64 -9.54 5.52
CA ASN A 186 18.61 -9.93 6.93
C ASN A 186 17.59 -11.03 7.24
N ALA A 187 16.74 -11.40 6.30
CA ALA A 187 15.74 -12.44 6.51
C ALA A 187 16.38 -13.84 6.57
N GLU A 188 15.97 -14.65 7.55
CA GLU A 188 16.51 -16.00 7.74
C GLU A 188 16.11 -16.98 6.63
N SER A 189 14.96 -16.72 5.98
CA SER A 189 14.44 -17.58 4.91
C SER A 189 13.68 -16.76 3.88
N VAL A 190 14.39 -16.30 2.86
CA VAL A 190 13.75 -15.71 1.68
C VAL A 190 13.85 -16.71 0.53
N PRO A 191 12.78 -16.88 -0.29
CA PRO A 191 12.83 -17.74 -1.46
C PRO A 191 13.98 -17.34 -2.40
N ASN A 192 14.63 -18.34 -2.98
CA ASN A 192 15.54 -18.09 -4.07
C ASN A 192 14.72 -17.98 -5.35
N PHE A 193 14.54 -16.76 -5.85
CA PHE A 193 13.84 -16.51 -7.09
C PHE A 193 14.69 -16.97 -8.28
N PRO A 194 14.21 -17.94 -9.08
CA PRO A 194 14.99 -18.46 -10.21
C PRO A 194 15.12 -17.44 -11.35
N ASP A 195 14.14 -16.54 -11.46
CA ASP A 195 14.02 -15.53 -12.51
C ASP A 195 13.87 -14.11 -11.92
N SER A 196 13.88 -13.10 -12.79
CA SER A 196 13.53 -11.74 -12.43
C SER A 196 12.03 -11.63 -12.12
N ILE A 197 11.70 -10.87 -11.06
CA ILE A 197 10.33 -10.70 -10.59
C ILE A 197 9.85 -9.25 -10.74
N PRO A 198 8.54 -9.01 -10.92
CA PRO A 198 7.99 -7.66 -10.97
C PRO A 198 7.91 -7.03 -9.58
N ILE A 199 7.93 -5.69 -9.55
CA ILE A 199 7.51 -4.89 -8.40
C ILE A 199 6.25 -4.12 -8.80
N VAL A 200 5.15 -4.36 -8.10
CA VAL A 200 3.87 -3.67 -8.34
C VAL A 200 3.62 -2.63 -7.26
N PHE A 201 3.17 -1.45 -7.67
CA PHE A 201 2.79 -0.36 -6.80
C PHE A 201 1.29 -0.15 -6.82
N GLY A 202 0.72 0.23 -5.67
CA GLY A 202 -0.66 0.63 -5.52
C GLY A 202 -0.84 1.65 -4.40
N GLY A 203 -2.10 2.04 -4.16
CA GLY A 203 -2.45 3.05 -3.16
C GLY A 203 -2.39 4.48 -3.71
N GLY A 204 -3.12 5.39 -3.06
CA GLY A 204 -3.35 6.76 -3.56
C GLY A 204 -2.09 7.59 -3.79
N THR A 205 -1.03 7.36 -3.00
CA THR A 205 0.24 8.09 -3.14
C THR A 205 1.00 7.72 -4.42
N SER A 206 0.81 6.53 -4.98
CA SER A 206 1.46 6.10 -6.23
C SER A 206 0.79 6.62 -7.52
N LEU A 207 -0.39 7.24 -7.42
CA LEU A 207 -1.19 7.65 -8.58
C LEU A 207 -0.75 8.94 -9.25
N VAL A 208 0.19 9.68 -8.67
CA VAL A 208 0.68 10.92 -9.26
C VAL A 208 1.38 10.64 -10.59
N LYS A 209 1.04 11.41 -11.61
CA LYS A 209 1.67 11.28 -12.92
C LYS A 209 3.18 11.51 -12.82
N GLY A 210 3.98 10.71 -13.52
CA GLY A 210 5.44 10.75 -13.43
C GLY A 210 6.03 9.94 -12.27
N PHE A 211 5.20 9.32 -11.42
CA PHE A 211 5.67 8.50 -10.30
C PHE A 211 6.65 7.40 -10.74
N MET A 212 6.34 6.69 -11.83
CA MET A 212 7.19 5.61 -12.34
C MET A 212 8.56 6.10 -12.86
N GLU A 213 8.65 7.34 -13.35
CA GLU A 213 9.95 7.97 -13.67
C GLU A 213 10.77 8.16 -12.39
N VAL A 214 10.13 8.66 -11.33
CA VAL A 214 10.77 8.81 -10.02
C VAL A 214 11.26 7.46 -9.48
N VAL A 215 10.47 6.40 -9.59
CA VAL A 215 10.87 5.04 -9.20
C VAL A 215 12.11 4.59 -9.97
N GLY A 216 12.09 4.73 -11.30
CA GLY A 216 13.23 4.34 -12.16
C GLY A 216 14.51 5.11 -11.85
N GLU A 217 14.42 6.39 -11.45
CA GLU A 217 15.58 7.19 -11.07
C GLU A 217 16.19 6.77 -9.71
N GLN A 218 15.39 6.21 -8.81
CA GLN A 218 15.86 5.80 -7.48
C GLN A 218 16.33 4.34 -7.44
N PHE A 219 15.99 3.55 -8.44
CA PHE A 219 16.33 2.14 -8.46
C PHE A 219 17.72 1.88 -9.04
N ASN A 220 18.51 1.08 -8.34
CA ASN A 220 19.79 0.58 -8.81
C ASN A 220 19.81 -0.96 -8.71
N GLN A 221 19.80 -1.63 -9.86
CA GLN A 221 19.79 -3.10 -9.92
C GLN A 221 21.04 -3.72 -9.27
N ASP A 222 22.20 -3.07 -9.38
CA ASP A 222 23.46 -3.61 -8.84
C ASP A 222 23.50 -3.62 -7.30
N GLU A 223 22.68 -2.77 -6.66
CA GLU A 223 22.55 -2.67 -5.21
C GLU A 223 21.35 -3.46 -4.67
N PHE A 224 20.51 -4.02 -5.56
CA PHE A 224 19.28 -4.69 -5.16
C PHE A 224 19.45 -6.21 -5.14
N PRO A 225 19.04 -6.93 -4.06
CA PRO A 225 19.36 -8.34 -3.86
C PRO A 225 18.66 -9.30 -4.81
N ILE A 226 17.63 -8.83 -5.52
CA ILE A 226 16.81 -9.62 -6.45
C ILE A 226 16.85 -8.96 -7.82
N LYS A 227 16.81 -9.76 -8.88
CA LYS A 227 16.62 -9.23 -10.24
C LYS A 227 15.18 -8.75 -10.41
N VAL A 228 15.02 -7.46 -10.72
CA VAL A 228 13.72 -6.86 -11.01
C VAL A 228 13.46 -6.92 -12.51
N LYS A 229 12.29 -7.46 -12.87
CA LYS A 229 11.84 -7.57 -14.26
C LYS A 229 11.29 -6.23 -14.77
N GLU A 230 10.41 -5.64 -13.97
CA GLU A 230 9.70 -4.41 -14.30
C GLU A 230 9.06 -3.78 -13.07
N PHE A 231 8.69 -2.51 -13.21
CA PHE A 231 7.85 -1.80 -12.24
C PHE A 231 6.52 -1.50 -12.88
N THR A 232 5.42 -1.79 -12.17
CA THR A 232 4.07 -1.55 -12.65
C THR A 232 3.20 -0.88 -11.60
N LEU A 233 2.13 -0.21 -12.05
CA LEU A 233 1.04 0.24 -11.19
C LEU A 233 -0.13 -0.71 -11.37
N VAL A 234 -0.78 -1.07 -10.26
CA VAL A 234 -2.04 -1.84 -10.36
C VAL A 234 -3.13 -1.01 -11.03
N GLU A 235 -3.98 -1.66 -11.79
CA GLU A 235 -5.18 -1.03 -12.32
C GLU A 235 -6.09 -0.62 -11.16
N ASP A 236 -6.70 0.59 -11.27
CA ASP A 236 -7.57 1.14 -10.26
C ASP A 236 -7.04 0.98 -8.82
N ALA A 237 -5.87 1.61 -8.56
CA ALA A 237 -5.16 1.52 -7.28
C ALA A 237 -6.00 1.93 -6.05
N HIS A 238 -7.13 2.64 -6.23
CA HIS A 238 -8.02 2.99 -5.13
C HIS A 238 -8.81 1.79 -4.59
N THR A 239 -9.14 0.83 -5.43
CA THR A 239 -9.93 -0.35 -5.07
C THR A 239 -9.11 -1.66 -5.04
N ALA A 240 -7.87 -1.62 -5.51
CA ALA A 240 -7.02 -2.80 -5.66
C ALA A 240 -6.89 -3.63 -4.36
N VAL A 241 -6.65 -2.98 -3.23
CA VAL A 241 -6.55 -3.67 -1.93
C VAL A 241 -7.88 -4.34 -1.55
N ALA A 242 -9.01 -3.67 -1.78
CA ALA A 242 -10.32 -4.25 -1.49
C ALA A 242 -10.63 -5.44 -2.42
N ARG A 243 -10.24 -5.36 -3.71
CA ARG A 243 -10.36 -6.50 -4.65
C ARG A 243 -9.49 -7.67 -4.23
N GLY A 244 -8.24 -7.42 -3.79
CA GLY A 244 -7.38 -8.47 -3.25
C GLY A 244 -7.95 -9.14 -1.99
N CYS A 245 -8.59 -8.38 -1.09
CA CYS A 245 -9.33 -8.95 0.04
C CYS A 245 -10.51 -9.82 -0.44
N LEU A 246 -11.23 -9.40 -1.48
CA LEU A 246 -12.32 -10.17 -2.06
C LEU A 246 -11.81 -11.47 -2.72
N SER A 247 -10.70 -11.41 -3.44
CA SER A 247 -10.07 -12.60 -4.04
C SER A 247 -9.71 -13.64 -2.98
N GLU A 248 -9.13 -13.21 -1.86
CA GLU A 248 -8.82 -14.11 -0.75
C GLU A 248 -10.09 -14.69 -0.11
N ALA A 249 -11.16 -13.90 0.05
CA ALA A 249 -12.43 -14.41 0.57
C ALA A 249 -13.03 -15.50 -0.34
N GLN A 250 -12.96 -15.30 -1.65
CA GLN A 250 -13.43 -16.28 -2.64
C GLN A 250 -12.63 -17.58 -2.59
N LEU A 251 -11.29 -17.51 -2.49
CA LEU A 251 -10.44 -18.69 -2.36
C LEU A 251 -10.78 -19.51 -1.11
N ILE A 252 -11.02 -18.85 0.03
CA ILE A 252 -11.41 -19.54 1.27
C ILE A 252 -12.75 -20.27 1.10
N GLU A 253 -13.74 -19.61 0.49
CA GLU A 253 -15.06 -20.22 0.29
C GLU A 253 -15.03 -21.39 -0.70
N GLU A 254 -14.17 -21.34 -1.72
CA GLU A 254 -13.94 -22.44 -2.67
C GLU A 254 -13.30 -23.64 -1.96
N GLU A 255 -12.24 -23.44 -1.18
CA GLU A 255 -11.58 -24.51 -0.41
C GLU A 255 -12.52 -25.19 0.59
N GLU A 256 -13.34 -24.40 1.31
CA GLU A 256 -14.35 -24.94 2.24
C GLU A 256 -15.46 -25.71 1.51
N GLY A 257 -15.82 -25.30 0.30
CA GLY A 257 -16.80 -25.99 -0.55
C GLY A 257 -16.31 -27.37 -0.99
N GLU A 258 -15.07 -27.48 -1.46
CA GLU A 258 -14.46 -28.73 -1.90
C GLU A 258 -14.33 -29.76 -0.75
N VAL A 259 -13.91 -29.31 0.43
CA VAL A 259 -13.78 -30.19 1.63
C VAL A 259 -15.13 -30.78 2.04
N ASN A 260 -16.22 -30.05 1.87
CA ASN A 260 -17.56 -30.52 2.21
C ASN A 260 -18.12 -31.51 1.19
N GLU A 261 -17.73 -31.41 -0.10
CA GLU A 261 -18.12 -32.35 -1.15
C GLU A 261 -17.36 -33.70 -1.06
N GLU A 262 -16.09 -33.68 -0.67
CA GLU A 262 -15.31 -34.90 -0.44
C GLU A 262 -15.74 -35.69 0.81
N SER A 263 -16.47 -35.04 1.72
CA SER A 263 -16.91 -35.64 3.01
C SER A 263 -18.31 -36.26 2.95
N THR A 264 -18.98 -36.17 1.80
CA THR A 264 -20.34 -36.71 1.56
C THR A 264 -20.33 -37.86 0.59
#